data_1a5e5af9c54a3707a66dbcb10bc88289
#
_entry.id   1a5e5af9c54a3707a66dbcb10bc88289
#
_cell.length_a   1.000
_cell.length_b   1.000
_cell.length_c   1.000
_cell.angle_alpha   90.00
_cell.angle_beta   90.00
_cell.angle_gamma   90.00
#
_symmetry.space_group_name_H-M   'P 1'
#
loop_
_entity.id
_entity.type
_entity.pdbx_description
1 polymer ?
#
loop_
_entity_poly.entity_id
_entity_poly.type
_entity_poly.pdbx_seq_one_letter_code
_entity_poly.pdbx_strand_id
1 'polypeptide(L)'
;MSGTTNQSPVSAKTGSGAGAGAHFTDEEYRDAGAEVVASPAELFRDAGIVLKVNPPAVRPDGFDEPAHLAAGALCVAMMSPYESGPLFERLAASGVTAVAMELMPRTTKAQRMDALSAFSTIAGYTAVLRGAEALDKFFPMLTTAAGTIAPARVFVLGAGVAGLQAIATARRLGAVVEAFDIRPAVKEQVESLGARFVEGEDDEPGGTDAETEGGYAKEVSESEQERERRMLAEHVADSDVVITTAQVPGRRAPRLVTAEMVERMRPGSVIVDFAAASGGNCELTEAGETVVRHGVTIMGPLDLAASLPVHGSEMYGRVVSALIDHATDDEGALVIDLDDPILDACVVTHDGKVRFTP
;
A
#
# COMPACT_ATOMS: atom_id res chain seq x y z
N MET A 1 -24.76 -29.15 37.34
CA MET A 1 -24.38 -27.79 37.79
C MET A 1 -23.89 -27.06 36.58
N SER A 2 -24.72 -26.19 36.02
CA SER A 2 -24.47 -25.41 34.83
C SER A 2 -23.58 -24.24 35.20
N GLY A 3 -22.31 -24.28 34.80
CA GLY A 3 -21.41 -23.14 34.84
C GLY A 3 -21.77 -22.18 33.69
N THR A 4 -22.53 -21.14 34.01
CA THR A 4 -22.69 -19.97 33.13
C THR A 4 -21.37 -19.21 33.14
N THR A 5 -20.58 -19.39 32.13
CA THR A 5 -19.48 -18.47 31.81
C THR A 5 -20.09 -17.10 31.50
N ASN A 6 -19.93 -16.20 32.45
CA ASN A 6 -20.34 -14.80 32.31
C ASN A 6 -19.33 -14.09 31.41
N GLN A 7 -19.38 -14.37 30.09
CA GLN A 7 -18.69 -13.56 29.14
C GLN A 7 -19.50 -12.26 29.00
N SER A 8 -18.95 -11.16 29.50
CA SER A 8 -19.47 -9.83 29.20
C SER A 8 -19.50 -9.69 27.67
N PRO A 9 -20.63 -9.25 27.08
CA PRO A 9 -20.68 -9.08 25.64
C PRO A 9 -19.56 -8.10 25.20
N VAL A 10 -18.80 -8.48 24.19
CA VAL A 10 -17.80 -7.60 23.60
C VAL A 10 -18.53 -6.34 23.14
N SER A 11 -18.27 -5.23 23.79
CA SER A 11 -18.84 -3.93 23.44
C SER A 11 -17.89 -3.21 22.48
N ALA A 12 -18.31 -3.02 21.23
CA ALA A 12 -17.58 -2.18 20.28
C ALA A 12 -17.97 -0.71 20.44
N LYS A 13 -16.97 0.18 20.42
CA LYS A 13 -17.17 1.64 20.42
C LYS A 13 -16.56 2.26 19.19
N THR A 14 -17.15 3.33 18.67
CA THR A 14 -16.60 4.18 17.64
C THR A 14 -16.76 5.65 18.00
N GLY A 15 -15.86 6.51 17.50
CA GLY A 15 -16.01 7.96 17.62
C GLY A 15 -17.06 8.47 16.64
N SER A 16 -17.83 9.49 17.04
CA SER A 16 -18.77 10.13 16.13
C SER A 16 -18.07 10.67 14.89
N GLY A 17 -18.63 10.40 13.72
CA GLY A 17 -18.09 10.77 12.42
C GLY A 17 -16.89 9.93 11.95
N ALA A 18 -16.50 8.85 12.63
CA ALA A 18 -15.35 8.03 12.28
C ALA A 18 -15.41 7.45 10.85
N GLY A 19 -16.60 7.10 10.38
CA GLY A 19 -16.84 6.56 9.04
C GLY A 19 -17.19 7.61 7.97
N ALA A 20 -17.33 8.89 8.33
CA ALA A 20 -17.88 9.91 7.45
C ALA A 20 -17.14 10.06 6.11
N GLY A 21 -15.80 9.97 6.12
CA GLY A 21 -14.97 10.03 4.92
C GLY A 21 -15.19 8.85 3.95
N ALA A 22 -15.72 7.74 4.44
CA ALA A 22 -16.07 6.55 3.66
C ALA A 22 -17.59 6.37 3.52
N HIS A 23 -18.37 7.39 3.85
CA HIS A 23 -19.84 7.42 3.80
C HIS A 23 -20.53 6.44 4.76
N PHE A 24 -19.82 5.92 5.76
CA PHE A 24 -20.44 5.16 6.85
C PHE A 24 -20.94 6.13 7.93
N THR A 25 -22.22 6.06 8.23
CA THR A 25 -22.89 6.94 9.20
C THR A 25 -22.78 6.42 10.62
N ASP A 26 -22.92 7.31 11.60
CA ASP A 26 -23.01 6.92 13.01
C ASP A 26 -24.22 5.98 13.28
N GLU A 27 -25.28 6.07 12.48
CA GLU A 27 -26.46 5.22 12.58
C GLU A 27 -26.13 3.78 12.14
N GLU A 28 -25.42 3.61 11.03
CA GLU A 28 -24.97 2.30 10.56
C GLU A 28 -24.06 1.61 11.59
N TYR A 29 -23.19 2.38 12.28
CA TYR A 29 -22.41 1.82 13.39
C TYR A 29 -23.29 1.36 14.56
N ARG A 30 -24.35 2.11 14.93
CA ARG A 30 -25.29 1.72 15.97
C ARG A 30 -26.08 0.48 15.56
N ASP A 31 -26.53 0.42 14.31
CA ASP A 31 -27.26 -0.72 13.76
C ASP A 31 -26.39 -1.99 13.75
N ALA A 32 -25.07 -1.84 13.56
CA ALA A 32 -24.11 -2.92 13.68
C ALA A 32 -23.77 -3.28 15.15
N GLY A 33 -24.37 -2.59 16.13
CA GLY A 33 -24.22 -2.88 17.56
C GLY A 33 -23.07 -2.12 18.25
N ALA A 34 -22.47 -1.12 17.59
CA ALA A 34 -21.44 -0.30 18.20
C ALA A 34 -22.03 0.88 19.01
N GLU A 35 -21.40 1.23 20.12
CA GLU A 35 -21.66 2.46 20.85
C GLU A 35 -20.92 3.63 20.15
N VAL A 36 -21.64 4.68 19.75
CA VAL A 36 -21.03 5.88 19.17
C VAL A 36 -20.81 6.91 20.26
N VAL A 37 -19.55 7.23 20.54
CA VAL A 37 -19.14 8.16 21.59
C VAL A 37 -18.64 9.49 21.01
N ALA A 38 -18.82 10.57 21.75
CA ALA A 38 -18.51 11.92 21.29
C ALA A 38 -17.07 12.35 21.56
N SER A 39 -16.40 11.76 22.54
CA SER A 39 -15.06 12.18 22.93
C SER A 39 -14.01 11.08 22.73
N PRO A 40 -12.78 11.45 22.31
CA PRO A 40 -11.67 10.49 22.23
C PRO A 40 -11.37 9.82 23.58
N ALA A 41 -11.41 10.57 24.68
CA ALA A 41 -11.16 10.02 26.02
C ALA A 41 -12.16 8.92 26.41
N GLU A 42 -13.41 9.04 25.98
CA GLU A 42 -14.44 8.02 26.20
C GLU A 42 -14.24 6.81 25.30
N LEU A 43 -13.76 7.02 24.05
CA LEU A 43 -13.45 5.95 23.10
C LEU A 43 -12.32 5.05 23.61
N PHE A 44 -11.26 5.64 24.13
CA PHE A 44 -10.08 4.90 24.61
C PHE A 44 -10.25 4.31 26.02
N ARG A 45 -11.24 4.79 26.78
CA ARG A 45 -11.47 4.33 28.16
C ARG A 45 -11.79 2.83 28.19
N ASP A 46 -10.97 2.08 28.91
CA ASP A 46 -11.13 0.63 29.13
C ASP A 46 -11.15 -0.22 27.84
N ALA A 47 -10.64 0.34 26.71
CA ALA A 47 -10.55 -0.40 25.48
C ALA A 47 -9.48 -1.50 25.57
N GLY A 48 -9.88 -2.76 25.49
CA GLY A 48 -8.96 -3.91 25.43
C GLY A 48 -8.34 -4.08 24.04
N ILE A 49 -9.05 -3.67 22.99
CA ILE A 49 -8.58 -3.69 21.60
C ILE A 49 -8.86 -2.34 20.97
N VAL A 50 -7.84 -1.74 20.35
CA VAL A 50 -7.95 -0.47 19.58
C VAL A 50 -7.55 -0.73 18.15
N LEU A 51 -8.49 -0.55 17.23
CA LEU A 51 -8.31 -0.73 15.79
C LEU A 51 -8.26 0.64 15.11
N LYS A 52 -7.20 0.92 14.36
CA LYS A 52 -7.01 2.19 13.66
C LYS A 52 -6.47 1.94 12.25
N VAL A 53 -6.65 2.92 11.37
CA VAL A 53 -5.95 2.93 10.07
C VAL A 53 -4.53 3.45 10.27
N ASN A 54 -4.39 4.67 10.78
CA ASN A 54 -3.09 5.30 11.04
C ASN A 54 -2.56 4.98 12.45
N PRO A 55 -1.25 5.09 12.71
CA PRO A 55 -0.69 4.86 14.03
C PRO A 55 -1.30 5.79 15.07
N PRO A 56 -1.36 5.39 16.36
CA PRO A 56 -1.77 6.30 17.42
C PRO A 56 -0.80 7.49 17.53
N ALA A 57 -1.35 8.68 17.63
CA ALA A 57 -0.59 9.93 17.59
C ALA A 57 -1.16 10.98 18.56
N VAL A 58 -0.41 12.07 18.72
CA VAL A 58 -0.97 13.28 19.34
C VAL A 58 -1.81 13.99 18.27
N ARG A 59 -3.11 14.11 18.53
CA ARG A 59 -4.07 14.72 17.62
C ARG A 59 -3.91 16.25 17.55
N PRO A 60 -4.41 16.90 16.49
CA PRO A 60 -4.38 18.37 16.38
C PRO A 60 -5.09 19.11 17.53
N ASP A 61 -6.07 18.46 18.18
CA ASP A 61 -6.77 18.99 19.37
C ASP A 61 -5.99 18.82 20.68
N GLY A 62 -4.77 18.24 20.61
CA GLY A 62 -3.89 18.00 21.75
C GLY A 62 -4.16 16.68 22.49
N PHE A 63 -5.13 15.88 22.07
CA PHE A 63 -5.37 14.58 22.67
C PHE A 63 -4.26 13.59 22.32
N ASP A 64 -3.57 13.04 23.31
CA ASP A 64 -2.44 12.12 23.17
C ASP A 64 -2.95 10.68 23.21
N GLU A 65 -3.27 10.10 22.03
CA GLU A 65 -3.81 8.75 21.92
C GLU A 65 -2.91 7.68 22.57
N PRO A 66 -1.57 7.65 22.32
CA PRO A 66 -0.68 6.70 22.99
C PRO A 66 -0.75 6.71 24.52
N ALA A 67 -0.97 7.89 25.13
CA ALA A 67 -1.07 8.01 26.58
C ALA A 67 -2.40 7.53 27.16
N HIS A 68 -3.41 7.31 26.31
CA HIS A 68 -4.74 6.84 26.71
C HIS A 68 -4.99 5.37 26.42
N LEU A 69 -4.05 4.66 25.80
CA LEU A 69 -4.12 3.21 25.63
C LEU A 69 -3.91 2.52 26.99
N ALA A 70 -4.80 1.62 27.33
CA ALA A 70 -4.71 0.87 28.60
C ALA A 70 -3.53 -0.11 28.59
N ALA A 71 -2.90 -0.32 29.74
CA ALA A 71 -1.92 -1.39 29.88
C ALA A 71 -2.57 -2.76 29.58
N GLY A 72 -1.89 -3.59 28.78
CA GLY A 72 -2.43 -4.86 28.30
C GLY A 72 -3.35 -4.75 27.08
N ALA A 73 -3.67 -3.55 26.60
CA ALA A 73 -4.46 -3.39 25.40
C ALA A 73 -3.69 -3.84 24.14
N LEU A 74 -4.43 -4.36 23.15
CA LEU A 74 -3.95 -4.61 21.80
C LEU A 74 -4.25 -3.38 20.92
N CYS A 75 -3.24 -2.83 20.26
CA CYS A 75 -3.37 -1.76 19.27
C CYS A 75 -2.99 -2.27 17.89
N VAL A 76 -3.92 -2.29 16.96
CA VAL A 76 -3.70 -2.72 15.56
C VAL A 76 -3.84 -1.52 14.63
N ALA A 77 -2.80 -1.24 13.84
CA ALA A 77 -2.81 -0.16 12.85
C ALA A 77 -1.75 -0.37 11.76
N MET A 78 -1.81 0.45 10.71
CA MET A 78 -0.64 0.75 9.89
C MET A 78 0.28 1.60 10.77
N MET A 79 1.45 1.11 11.10
CA MET A 79 2.33 1.68 12.13
C MET A 79 3.53 2.45 11.58
N SER A 80 3.80 2.39 10.27
CA SER A 80 5.02 2.92 9.64
C SER A 80 6.28 2.46 10.40
N PRO A 81 6.55 1.15 10.50
CA PRO A 81 7.45 0.59 11.50
C PRO A 81 8.89 1.11 11.41
N TYR A 82 9.37 1.44 10.22
CA TYR A 82 10.72 1.97 10.02
C TYR A 82 10.92 3.42 10.51
N GLU A 83 9.83 4.14 10.77
CA GLU A 83 9.85 5.55 11.20
C GLU A 83 9.34 5.75 12.63
N SER A 84 8.71 4.73 13.22
CA SER A 84 7.93 4.83 14.46
C SER A 84 8.64 4.33 15.71
N GLY A 85 9.99 4.24 15.72
CA GLY A 85 10.76 3.80 16.90
C GLY A 85 10.34 4.48 18.21
N PRO A 86 10.29 5.83 18.29
CA PRO A 86 9.87 6.52 19.52
C PRO A 86 8.42 6.21 19.95
N LEU A 87 7.51 5.93 19.01
CA LEU A 87 6.16 5.49 19.32
C LEU A 87 6.18 4.08 19.96
N PHE A 88 6.97 3.17 19.41
CA PHE A 88 7.08 1.81 19.93
C PHE A 88 7.65 1.79 21.35
N GLU A 89 8.65 2.62 21.64
CA GLU A 89 9.17 2.79 23.00
C GLU A 89 8.08 3.25 23.98
N ARG A 90 7.23 4.19 23.58
CA ARG A 90 6.11 4.68 24.39
C ARG A 90 5.06 3.60 24.61
N LEU A 91 4.66 2.86 23.58
CA LEU A 91 3.67 1.80 23.64
C LEU A 91 4.16 0.65 24.53
N ALA A 92 5.41 0.25 24.37
CA ALA A 92 6.05 -0.75 25.20
C ALA A 92 6.10 -0.32 26.69
N ALA A 93 6.53 0.91 26.97
CA ALA A 93 6.58 1.45 28.33
C ALA A 93 5.19 1.50 29.01
N SER A 94 4.12 1.66 28.22
CA SER A 94 2.73 1.63 28.70
C SER A 94 2.16 0.21 28.80
N GLY A 95 2.93 -0.85 28.45
CA GLY A 95 2.45 -2.24 28.46
C GLY A 95 1.45 -2.56 27.35
N VAL A 96 1.43 -1.79 26.26
CA VAL A 96 0.54 -2.01 25.12
C VAL A 96 1.18 -3.02 24.16
N THR A 97 0.40 -4.00 23.70
CA THR A 97 0.77 -4.85 22.58
C THR A 97 0.38 -4.15 21.28
N ALA A 98 1.35 -3.90 20.40
CA ALA A 98 1.09 -3.22 19.13
C ALA A 98 1.39 -4.14 17.95
N VAL A 99 0.48 -4.13 16.97
CA VAL A 99 0.59 -4.87 15.71
C VAL A 99 0.73 -3.88 14.57
N ALA A 100 1.82 -4.02 13.80
CA ALA A 100 2.06 -3.28 12.57
C ALA A 100 1.56 -4.10 11.37
N MET A 101 0.46 -3.66 10.76
CA MET A 101 -0.16 -4.37 9.64
C MET A 101 0.73 -4.47 8.40
N GLU A 102 1.72 -3.59 8.27
CA GLU A 102 2.72 -3.61 7.19
C GLU A 102 3.70 -4.78 7.27
N LEU A 103 3.86 -5.36 8.45
CA LEU A 103 4.79 -6.47 8.69
C LEU A 103 4.14 -7.84 8.54
N MET A 104 2.90 -7.89 8.06
CA MET A 104 2.22 -9.14 7.78
C MET A 104 3.02 -9.99 6.79
N PRO A 105 3.40 -11.24 7.12
CA PRO A 105 4.22 -12.06 6.25
C PRO A 105 3.46 -12.46 4.97
N ARG A 106 4.17 -12.52 3.85
CA ARG A 106 3.57 -12.87 2.54
C ARG A 106 3.47 -14.38 2.34
N THR A 107 2.73 -15.03 3.21
CA THR A 107 2.44 -16.46 3.15
C THR A 107 0.98 -16.70 2.79
N THR A 108 0.66 -17.86 2.24
CA THR A 108 -0.72 -18.23 1.89
C THR A 108 -1.68 -18.10 3.08
N LYS A 109 -1.23 -18.45 4.29
CA LYS A 109 -2.04 -18.38 5.52
C LYS A 109 -2.33 -16.92 5.92
N ALA A 110 -1.35 -16.02 5.78
CA ALA A 110 -1.45 -14.61 6.15
C ALA A 110 -2.11 -13.73 5.06
N GLN A 111 -2.31 -14.23 3.86
CA GLN A 111 -2.80 -13.46 2.71
C GLN A 111 -4.13 -12.73 2.97
N ARG A 112 -4.99 -13.28 3.82
CA ARG A 112 -6.27 -12.66 4.22
C ARG A 112 -6.08 -11.45 5.13
N MET A 113 -4.89 -11.29 5.73
CA MET A 113 -4.52 -10.27 6.69
C MET A 113 -3.54 -9.22 6.11
N ASP A 114 -3.23 -9.31 4.80
CA ASP A 114 -2.27 -8.43 4.12
C ASP A 114 -2.89 -7.08 3.74
N ALA A 115 -2.73 -6.09 4.62
CA ALA A 115 -3.20 -4.72 4.43
C ALA A 115 -2.43 -3.99 3.31
N LEU A 116 -1.12 -4.28 3.14
CA LEU A 116 -0.32 -3.65 2.08
C LEU A 116 -0.82 -4.04 0.70
N SER A 117 -1.14 -5.32 0.48
CA SER A 117 -1.71 -5.78 -0.79
C SER A 117 -3.09 -5.17 -1.05
N ALA A 118 -3.93 -5.03 -0.02
CA ALA A 118 -5.22 -4.37 -0.14
C ALA A 118 -5.07 -2.91 -0.60
N PHE A 119 -4.23 -2.13 0.05
CA PHE A 119 -3.99 -0.73 -0.30
C PHE A 119 -3.24 -0.57 -1.62
N SER A 120 -2.28 -1.44 -1.92
CA SER A 120 -1.57 -1.44 -3.21
C SER A 120 -2.50 -1.69 -4.39
N THR A 121 -3.52 -2.54 -4.23
CA THR A 121 -4.55 -2.76 -5.26
C THR A 121 -5.31 -1.48 -5.57
N ILE A 122 -5.78 -0.76 -4.54
CA ILE A 122 -6.46 0.53 -4.71
C ILE A 122 -5.55 1.55 -5.37
N ALA A 123 -4.31 1.65 -4.89
CA ALA A 123 -3.34 2.62 -5.37
C ALA A 123 -2.97 2.39 -6.85
N GLY A 124 -2.75 1.14 -7.26
CA GLY A 124 -2.48 0.79 -8.66
C GLY A 124 -3.65 1.12 -9.59
N TYR A 125 -4.88 0.86 -9.16
CA TYR A 125 -6.08 1.27 -9.89
C TYR A 125 -6.17 2.80 -10.03
N THR A 126 -6.03 3.53 -8.93
CA THR A 126 -6.17 4.98 -8.88
C THR A 126 -5.05 5.70 -9.64
N ALA A 127 -3.82 5.17 -9.61
CA ALA A 127 -2.70 5.74 -10.38
C ALA A 127 -3.01 5.78 -11.88
N VAL A 128 -3.61 4.72 -12.42
CA VAL A 128 -4.02 4.69 -13.83
C VAL A 128 -5.13 5.72 -14.12
N LEU A 129 -6.13 5.82 -13.25
CA LEU A 129 -7.21 6.79 -13.45
C LEU A 129 -6.69 8.24 -13.44
N ARG A 130 -5.80 8.59 -12.50
CA ARG A 130 -5.15 9.91 -12.46
C ARG A 130 -4.30 10.16 -13.70
N GLY A 131 -3.54 9.15 -14.14
CA GLY A 131 -2.77 9.24 -15.38
C GLY A 131 -3.65 9.42 -16.62
N ALA A 132 -4.79 8.73 -16.67
CA ALA A 132 -5.75 8.84 -17.77
C ALA A 132 -6.46 10.19 -17.80
N GLU A 133 -6.81 10.75 -16.63
CA GLU A 133 -7.44 12.07 -16.50
C GLU A 133 -6.49 13.19 -16.92
N ALA A 134 -5.20 13.06 -16.55
CA ALA A 134 -4.18 14.08 -16.85
C ALA A 134 -3.66 14.02 -18.29
N LEU A 135 -3.89 12.93 -19.02
CA LEU A 135 -3.40 12.74 -20.38
C LEU A 135 -4.37 13.36 -21.42
N ASP A 136 -3.87 14.23 -22.28
CA ASP A 136 -4.64 14.86 -23.36
C ASP A 136 -4.88 13.92 -24.57
N LYS A 137 -5.01 12.60 -24.32
CA LYS A 137 -5.24 11.56 -25.34
C LYS A 137 -6.22 10.51 -24.85
N PHE A 138 -6.89 9.84 -25.80
CA PHE A 138 -7.69 8.67 -25.47
C PHE A 138 -6.82 7.47 -25.09
N PHE A 139 -7.22 6.74 -24.07
CA PHE A 139 -6.60 5.47 -23.71
C PHE A 139 -6.91 4.39 -24.77
N PRO A 140 -8.18 4.17 -25.18
CA PRO A 140 -8.49 3.16 -26.18
C PRO A 140 -8.19 3.63 -27.61
N MET A 141 -8.00 2.66 -28.49
CA MET A 141 -8.11 2.92 -29.92
C MET A 141 -9.58 3.27 -30.27
N LEU A 142 -9.77 4.31 -31.05
CA LEU A 142 -11.07 4.73 -31.53
C LEU A 142 -11.07 4.80 -33.05
N THR A 143 -12.15 4.29 -33.67
CA THR A 143 -12.39 4.46 -35.11
C THR A 143 -13.70 5.24 -35.30
N THR A 144 -13.61 6.39 -35.93
CA THR A 144 -14.71 7.30 -36.18
C THR A 144 -14.75 7.68 -37.67
N ALA A 145 -15.78 8.42 -38.09
CA ALA A 145 -15.83 8.99 -39.43
C ALA A 145 -14.64 9.96 -39.72
N ALA A 146 -14.02 10.52 -38.68
CA ALA A 146 -12.82 11.37 -38.77
C ALA A 146 -11.52 10.58 -38.89
N GLY A 147 -11.57 9.23 -38.84
CA GLY A 147 -10.39 8.36 -38.91
C GLY A 147 -10.17 7.52 -37.67
N THR A 148 -9.03 6.82 -37.65
CA THR A 148 -8.61 5.97 -36.54
C THR A 148 -7.61 6.73 -35.67
N ILE A 149 -7.85 6.73 -34.36
CA ILE A 149 -6.98 7.30 -33.33
C ILE A 149 -6.27 6.14 -32.63
N ALA A 150 -4.95 6.18 -32.58
CA ALA A 150 -4.14 5.17 -31.91
C ALA A 150 -4.35 5.22 -30.38
N PRO A 151 -4.29 4.07 -29.70
CA PRO A 151 -4.41 3.99 -28.25
C PRO A 151 -3.20 4.62 -27.55
N ALA A 152 -3.38 5.03 -26.30
CA ALA A 152 -2.27 5.46 -25.46
C ALA A 152 -1.32 4.28 -25.16
N ARG A 153 -0.04 4.61 -25.02
CA ARG A 153 1.02 3.69 -24.58
C ARG A 153 1.29 3.92 -23.10
N VAL A 154 1.09 2.90 -22.30
CA VAL A 154 1.31 2.94 -20.84
C VAL A 154 2.49 2.04 -20.50
N PHE A 155 3.47 2.58 -19.80
CA PHE A 155 4.62 1.82 -19.30
C PHE A 155 4.58 1.76 -17.78
N VAL A 156 4.58 0.53 -17.22
CA VAL A 156 4.52 0.29 -15.78
C VAL A 156 5.88 -0.21 -15.29
N LEU A 157 6.49 0.54 -14.38
CA LEU A 157 7.77 0.21 -13.74
C LEU A 157 7.51 -0.37 -12.35
N GLY A 158 7.76 -1.67 -12.22
CA GLY A 158 7.41 -2.50 -11.07
C GLY A 158 6.11 -3.29 -11.32
N ALA A 159 6.20 -4.63 -11.21
CA ALA A 159 5.08 -5.56 -11.37
C ALA A 159 4.72 -6.26 -10.05
N GLY A 160 4.77 -5.54 -8.92
CA GLY A 160 4.15 -5.96 -7.66
C GLY A 160 2.63 -5.82 -7.70
N VAL A 161 1.96 -5.94 -6.55
CA VAL A 161 0.49 -5.86 -6.48
C VAL A 161 -0.06 -4.57 -7.11
N ALA A 162 0.54 -3.41 -6.80
CA ALA A 162 0.14 -2.13 -7.38
C ALA A 162 0.37 -2.10 -8.90
N GLY A 163 1.54 -2.56 -9.36
CA GLY A 163 1.88 -2.59 -10.79
C GLY A 163 0.99 -3.53 -11.59
N LEU A 164 0.75 -4.75 -11.11
CA LEU A 164 -0.16 -5.69 -11.78
C LEU A 164 -1.59 -5.14 -11.85
N GLN A 165 -2.06 -4.48 -10.79
CA GLN A 165 -3.36 -3.82 -10.81
C GLN A 165 -3.38 -2.64 -11.79
N ALA A 166 -2.30 -1.84 -11.86
CA ALA A 166 -2.17 -0.77 -12.84
C ALA A 166 -2.21 -1.32 -14.28
N ILE A 167 -1.45 -2.39 -14.56
CA ILE A 167 -1.47 -3.09 -15.86
C ILE A 167 -2.90 -3.51 -16.22
N ALA A 168 -3.59 -4.23 -15.32
CA ALA A 168 -4.94 -4.70 -15.55
C ALA A 168 -5.93 -3.54 -15.81
N THR A 169 -5.79 -2.44 -15.08
CA THR A 169 -6.65 -1.26 -15.22
C THR A 169 -6.39 -0.53 -16.53
N ALA A 170 -5.13 -0.26 -16.88
CA ALA A 170 -4.78 0.41 -18.12
C ALA A 170 -5.21 -0.42 -19.36
N ARG A 171 -5.07 -1.75 -19.31
CA ARG A 171 -5.59 -2.67 -20.34
C ARG A 171 -7.11 -2.59 -20.47
N ARG A 172 -7.85 -2.56 -19.35
CA ARG A 172 -9.31 -2.40 -19.37
C ARG A 172 -9.76 -1.07 -19.96
N LEU A 173 -8.97 0.00 -19.77
CA LEU A 173 -9.21 1.30 -20.41
C LEU A 173 -8.83 1.30 -21.89
N GLY A 174 -8.22 0.24 -22.41
CA GLY A 174 -7.91 0.05 -23.83
C GLY A 174 -6.53 0.56 -24.26
N ALA A 175 -5.64 0.85 -23.33
CA ALA A 175 -4.26 1.22 -23.64
C ALA A 175 -3.43 0.02 -24.14
N VAL A 176 -2.36 0.30 -24.90
CA VAL A 176 -1.26 -0.64 -25.10
C VAL A 176 -0.33 -0.54 -23.90
N VAL A 177 -0.15 -1.66 -23.20
CA VAL A 177 0.59 -1.67 -21.93
C VAL A 177 1.86 -2.50 -22.06
N GLU A 178 2.96 -1.91 -21.61
CA GLU A 178 4.25 -2.55 -21.40
C GLU A 178 4.59 -2.48 -19.92
N ALA A 179 5.34 -3.43 -19.41
CA ALA A 179 5.78 -3.43 -18.02
C ALA A 179 7.20 -3.97 -17.88
N PHE A 180 7.90 -3.44 -16.90
CA PHE A 180 9.22 -3.91 -16.49
C PHE A 180 9.26 -4.20 -15.00
N ASP A 181 9.93 -5.27 -14.64
CA ASP A 181 10.32 -5.61 -13.26
C ASP A 181 11.65 -6.36 -13.31
N ILE A 182 12.50 -6.14 -12.33
CA ILE A 182 13.80 -6.84 -12.26
C ILE A 182 13.66 -8.32 -11.89
N ARG A 183 12.48 -8.76 -11.44
CA ARG A 183 12.17 -10.15 -11.11
C ARG A 183 11.59 -10.89 -12.32
N PRO A 184 12.32 -11.84 -12.93
CA PRO A 184 11.81 -12.60 -14.07
C PRO A 184 10.53 -13.40 -13.75
N ALA A 185 10.37 -13.81 -12.49
CA ALA A 185 9.21 -14.60 -12.03
C ALA A 185 7.85 -13.91 -12.24
N VAL A 186 7.80 -12.57 -12.38
CA VAL A 186 6.54 -11.83 -12.60
C VAL A 186 6.15 -11.73 -14.09
N LYS A 187 7.01 -12.14 -15.02
CA LYS A 187 6.76 -12.06 -16.47
C LYS A 187 5.44 -12.74 -16.88
N GLU A 188 5.24 -13.98 -16.45
CA GLU A 188 4.01 -14.73 -16.76
C GLU A 188 2.76 -14.01 -16.22
N GLN A 189 2.86 -13.38 -15.06
CA GLN A 189 1.75 -12.62 -14.47
C GLN A 189 1.43 -11.37 -15.32
N VAL A 190 2.45 -10.64 -15.78
CA VAL A 190 2.29 -9.47 -16.67
C VAL A 190 1.65 -9.88 -18.00
N GLU A 191 2.16 -10.94 -18.64
CA GLU A 191 1.68 -11.43 -19.92
C GLU A 191 0.25 -12.00 -19.82
N SER A 192 -0.11 -12.63 -18.71
CA SER A 192 -1.47 -13.12 -18.45
C SER A 192 -2.51 -11.99 -18.36
N LEU A 193 -2.08 -10.78 -18.00
CA LEU A 193 -2.91 -9.57 -18.02
C LEU A 193 -3.00 -8.91 -19.41
N GLY A 194 -2.30 -9.48 -20.41
CA GLY A 194 -2.30 -9.01 -21.79
C GLY A 194 -1.38 -7.80 -22.02
N ALA A 195 -0.39 -7.57 -21.15
CA ALA A 195 0.67 -6.60 -21.34
C ALA A 195 1.94 -7.27 -21.89
N ARG A 196 2.83 -6.50 -22.51
CA ARG A 196 4.16 -6.97 -22.92
C ARG A 196 5.14 -6.78 -21.77
N PHE A 197 5.82 -7.84 -21.37
CA PHE A 197 6.95 -7.74 -20.46
C PHE A 197 8.20 -7.29 -21.23
N VAL A 198 8.90 -6.28 -20.70
CA VAL A 198 10.12 -5.74 -21.28
C VAL A 198 11.31 -6.41 -20.61
N GLU A 199 12.15 -7.06 -21.40
CA GLU A 199 13.38 -7.75 -20.98
C GLU A 199 14.60 -7.08 -21.59
N GLY A 200 15.74 -7.13 -20.89
CA GLY A 200 17.03 -6.73 -21.48
C GLY A 200 17.45 -7.71 -22.59
N GLU A 201 18.17 -7.21 -23.59
CA GLU A 201 18.58 -8.00 -24.78
C GLU A 201 19.43 -9.25 -24.47
N ASP A 202 19.97 -9.38 -23.24
CA ASP A 202 20.88 -10.44 -22.79
C ASP A 202 20.36 -11.26 -21.58
N ASP A 203 19.06 -11.18 -21.27
CA ASP A 203 18.48 -11.98 -20.20
C ASP A 203 18.36 -13.46 -20.66
N GLU A 204 19.47 -14.24 -20.52
CA GLU A 204 19.39 -15.69 -20.67
C GLU A 204 18.42 -16.29 -19.66
N PRO A 205 17.57 -17.25 -20.04
CA PRO A 205 16.67 -17.94 -19.12
C PRO A 205 17.49 -18.72 -18.08
N GLY A 206 17.67 -18.17 -16.89
CA GLY A 206 18.42 -18.81 -15.80
C GLY A 206 19.31 -17.89 -14.98
N GLY A 207 19.35 -16.57 -15.28
CA GLY A 207 20.15 -15.60 -14.55
C GLY A 207 19.50 -15.12 -13.26
N THR A 208 20.19 -15.39 -12.16
CA THR A 208 20.15 -14.79 -10.83
C THR A 208 18.81 -14.73 -10.10
N ASP A 209 18.84 -15.30 -8.94
CA ASP A 209 17.89 -15.22 -7.82
C ASP A 209 17.67 -13.72 -7.43
N ALA A 210 16.85 -13.01 -8.20
CA ALA A 210 16.64 -11.56 -8.09
C ALA A 210 15.64 -11.19 -6.99
N GLU A 211 15.14 -12.17 -6.22
CA GLU A 211 14.20 -11.96 -5.12
C GLU A 211 14.84 -12.21 -3.74
N THR A 212 14.37 -11.46 -2.75
CA THR A 212 14.57 -11.76 -1.33
C THR A 212 13.47 -12.72 -0.84
N GLU A 213 13.65 -13.35 0.34
CA GLU A 213 12.63 -14.22 0.95
C GLU A 213 11.25 -13.53 1.14
N GLY A 214 11.22 -12.19 1.21
CA GLY A 214 10.00 -11.38 1.28
C GLY A 214 9.38 -11.02 -0.08
N GLY A 215 9.88 -11.53 -1.22
CA GLY A 215 9.37 -11.24 -2.56
C GLY A 215 9.72 -9.83 -3.07
N TYR A 216 10.78 -9.20 -2.53
CA TYR A 216 11.32 -7.92 -3.01
C TYR A 216 12.58 -8.14 -3.84
N ALA A 217 12.83 -7.22 -4.75
CA ALA A 217 13.98 -7.25 -5.64
C ALA A 217 15.31 -7.05 -4.91
N LYS A 218 16.36 -7.79 -5.31
CA LYS A 218 17.74 -7.62 -4.85
C LYS A 218 18.46 -6.49 -5.60
N GLU A 219 19.58 -6.02 -5.05
CA GLU A 219 20.49 -5.08 -5.74
C GLU A 219 21.22 -5.78 -6.90
N VAL A 220 21.27 -5.10 -8.05
CA VAL A 220 21.95 -5.55 -9.29
C VAL A 220 23.31 -4.89 -9.47
N SER A 221 24.21 -5.44 -10.29
CA SER A 221 25.54 -4.90 -10.55
C SER A 221 25.52 -3.57 -11.31
N GLU A 222 26.57 -2.74 -11.21
CA GLU A 222 26.65 -1.44 -11.90
C GLU A 222 26.52 -1.55 -13.42
N SER A 223 27.06 -2.61 -14.03
CA SER A 223 26.97 -2.84 -15.48
C SER A 223 25.57 -3.27 -15.94
N GLU A 224 24.87 -4.00 -15.10
CA GLU A 224 23.46 -4.39 -15.33
C GLU A 224 22.55 -3.19 -15.16
N GLN A 225 22.77 -2.36 -14.13
CA GLN A 225 22.03 -1.11 -13.94
C GLN A 225 22.14 -0.15 -15.13
N GLU A 226 23.30 -0.07 -15.78
CA GLU A 226 23.49 0.80 -16.92
C GLU A 226 22.79 0.28 -18.19
N ARG A 227 22.76 -1.03 -18.40
CA ARG A 227 22.00 -1.67 -19.48
C ARG A 227 20.49 -1.50 -19.27
N GLU A 228 20.02 -1.80 -18.07
CA GLU A 228 18.64 -1.58 -17.66
C GLU A 228 18.21 -0.13 -17.88
N ARG A 229 19.03 0.84 -17.46
CA ARG A 229 18.74 2.27 -17.64
C ARG A 229 18.61 2.67 -19.10
N ARG A 230 19.44 2.14 -20.01
CA ARG A 230 19.35 2.42 -21.45
C ARG A 230 18.06 1.86 -22.05
N MET A 231 17.72 0.63 -21.73
CA MET A 231 16.47 -0.01 -22.14
C MET A 231 15.26 0.78 -21.64
N LEU A 232 15.23 1.12 -20.34
CA LEU A 232 14.14 1.92 -19.76
C LEU A 232 14.00 3.28 -20.44
N ALA A 233 15.11 3.93 -20.83
CA ALA A 233 15.09 5.24 -21.49
C ALA A 233 14.32 5.25 -22.81
N GLU A 234 14.39 4.18 -23.58
CA GLU A 234 13.67 4.06 -24.85
C GLU A 234 12.17 3.86 -24.61
N HIS A 235 11.79 2.99 -23.69
CA HIS A 235 10.38 2.73 -23.34
C HIS A 235 9.72 3.92 -22.68
N VAL A 236 10.43 4.63 -21.78
CA VAL A 236 9.95 5.87 -21.16
C VAL A 236 9.69 6.95 -22.22
N ALA A 237 10.65 7.18 -23.13
CA ALA A 237 10.51 8.20 -24.18
C ALA A 237 9.34 7.93 -25.15
N ASP A 238 9.02 6.66 -25.39
CA ASP A 238 7.94 6.23 -26.28
C ASP A 238 6.55 6.19 -25.61
N SER A 239 6.50 6.34 -24.30
CA SER A 239 5.26 6.23 -23.52
C SER A 239 4.49 7.54 -23.45
N ASP A 240 3.16 7.42 -23.45
CA ASP A 240 2.26 8.54 -23.15
C ASP A 240 2.02 8.66 -21.64
N VAL A 241 1.99 7.52 -20.92
CA VAL A 241 1.88 7.47 -19.46
C VAL A 241 2.91 6.50 -18.89
N VAL A 242 3.66 6.94 -17.90
CA VAL A 242 4.54 6.08 -17.09
C VAL A 242 4.00 5.99 -15.68
N ILE A 243 3.83 4.77 -15.18
CA ILE A 243 3.42 4.52 -13.79
C ILE A 243 4.55 3.80 -13.09
N THR A 244 5.09 4.39 -12.03
CA THR A 244 6.18 3.78 -11.27
C THR A 244 5.67 3.28 -9.93
N THR A 245 6.01 2.03 -9.59
CA THR A 245 5.53 1.37 -8.36
C THR A 245 6.63 0.65 -7.59
N ALA A 246 7.90 0.85 -7.95
CA ALA A 246 9.01 0.15 -7.33
C ALA A 246 9.32 0.73 -5.94
N GLN A 247 9.10 -0.07 -4.91
CA GLN A 247 9.38 0.30 -3.52
C GLN A 247 10.16 -0.81 -2.82
N VAL A 248 11.03 -0.41 -1.91
CA VAL A 248 11.76 -1.31 -1.00
C VAL A 248 11.42 -0.87 0.43
N PRO A 249 10.83 -1.74 1.27
CA PRO A 249 10.47 -1.38 2.64
C PRO A 249 11.67 -0.86 3.44
N GLY A 250 11.45 0.22 4.18
CA GLY A 250 12.49 0.84 5.02
C GLY A 250 13.65 1.51 4.27
N ARG A 251 13.61 1.56 2.94
CA ARG A 251 14.65 2.19 2.12
C ARG A 251 14.05 3.24 1.19
N ARG A 252 14.92 4.13 0.73
CA ARG A 252 14.57 5.06 -0.33
C ARG A 252 14.23 4.29 -1.61
N ALA A 253 13.19 4.73 -2.33
CA ALA A 253 12.82 4.15 -3.62
C ALA A 253 13.96 4.25 -4.65
N PRO A 254 14.16 3.21 -5.49
CA PRO A 254 15.16 3.25 -6.55
C PRO A 254 14.80 4.31 -7.59
N ARG A 255 15.81 5.02 -8.11
CA ARG A 255 15.66 5.96 -9.22
C ARG A 255 15.64 5.22 -10.54
N LEU A 256 14.47 5.08 -11.15
CA LEU A 256 14.25 4.36 -12.42
C LEU A 256 14.10 5.32 -13.62
N VAL A 257 13.54 6.50 -13.38
CA VAL A 257 13.32 7.53 -14.42
C VAL A 257 14.15 8.76 -14.08
N THR A 258 15.17 9.02 -14.91
CA THR A 258 16.05 10.19 -14.75
C THR A 258 15.46 11.45 -15.38
N ALA A 259 15.98 12.62 -15.03
CA ALA A 259 15.59 13.88 -15.64
C ALA A 259 15.81 13.87 -17.17
N GLU A 260 16.91 13.26 -17.65
CA GLU A 260 17.20 13.10 -19.07
C GLU A 260 16.14 12.23 -19.79
N MET A 261 15.65 11.17 -19.14
CA MET A 261 14.57 10.36 -19.71
C MET A 261 13.28 11.17 -19.85
N VAL A 262 12.95 11.98 -18.84
CA VAL A 262 11.78 12.87 -18.88
C VAL A 262 11.88 13.90 -19.98
N GLU A 263 13.08 14.50 -20.21
CA GLU A 263 13.32 15.45 -21.29
C GLU A 263 13.08 14.84 -22.68
N ARG A 264 13.26 13.54 -22.83
CA ARG A 264 13.03 12.80 -24.09
C ARG A 264 11.58 12.38 -24.30
N MET A 265 10.71 12.45 -23.28
CA MET A 265 9.30 12.16 -23.42
C MET A 265 8.58 13.21 -24.29
N ARG A 266 7.47 12.82 -24.88
CA ARG A 266 6.64 13.76 -25.66
C ARG A 266 5.97 14.77 -24.73
N PRO A 267 5.94 16.07 -25.11
CA PRO A 267 5.10 17.04 -24.39
C PRO A 267 3.65 16.55 -24.29
N GLY A 268 3.02 16.73 -23.13
CA GLY A 268 1.69 16.20 -22.81
C GLY A 268 1.68 14.78 -22.23
N SER A 269 2.83 14.10 -22.16
CA SER A 269 2.95 12.82 -21.44
C SER A 269 2.82 13.01 -19.93
N VAL A 270 2.49 11.92 -19.23
CA VAL A 270 2.22 11.92 -17.80
C VAL A 270 3.07 10.86 -17.07
N ILE A 271 3.62 11.22 -15.93
CA ILE A 271 4.25 10.27 -14.99
C ILE A 271 3.43 10.28 -13.69
N VAL A 272 3.03 9.10 -13.21
CA VAL A 272 2.43 8.92 -11.89
C VAL A 272 3.39 8.10 -11.04
N ASP A 273 4.03 8.75 -10.08
CA ASP A 273 5.05 8.14 -9.23
C ASP A 273 4.44 7.71 -7.90
N PHE A 274 4.08 6.43 -7.80
CA PHE A 274 3.54 5.83 -6.57
C PHE A 274 4.55 5.83 -5.42
N ALA A 275 5.85 5.84 -5.72
CA ALA A 275 6.90 5.80 -4.71
C ALA A 275 7.27 7.19 -4.15
N ALA A 276 6.51 8.24 -4.45
CA ALA A 276 6.82 9.62 -4.06
C ALA A 276 7.11 9.78 -2.55
N ALA A 277 6.33 9.12 -1.68
CA ALA A 277 6.53 9.17 -0.22
C ALA A 277 7.90 8.63 0.23
N SER A 278 8.49 7.69 -0.50
CA SER A 278 9.80 7.10 -0.21
C SER A 278 10.94 7.68 -1.06
N GLY A 279 10.74 8.87 -1.61
CA GLY A 279 11.74 9.62 -2.37
C GLY A 279 11.61 9.56 -3.89
N GLY A 280 10.59 8.85 -4.40
CA GLY A 280 10.24 8.77 -5.80
C GLY A 280 11.13 7.88 -6.67
N ASN A 281 10.50 7.21 -7.65
CA ASN A 281 11.20 6.50 -8.71
C ASN A 281 11.61 7.42 -9.86
N CYS A 282 10.92 8.56 -10.05
CA CYS A 282 11.31 9.59 -10.99
C CYS A 282 12.13 10.68 -10.28
N GLU A 283 13.21 11.11 -10.91
CA GLU A 283 14.13 12.10 -10.35
C GLU A 283 13.46 13.46 -10.13
N LEU A 284 12.50 13.83 -10.98
CA LEU A 284 11.81 15.11 -10.95
C LEU A 284 10.49 15.07 -10.15
N THR A 285 10.20 13.96 -9.45
CA THR A 285 9.02 13.86 -8.59
C THR A 285 9.16 14.75 -7.36
N GLU A 286 8.12 15.53 -7.08
CA GLU A 286 7.93 16.28 -5.85
C GLU A 286 6.79 15.61 -5.06
N ALA A 287 7.10 15.14 -3.85
CA ALA A 287 6.16 14.39 -3.02
C ALA A 287 4.95 15.26 -2.62
N GLY A 288 3.75 14.77 -2.86
CA GLY A 288 2.48 15.48 -2.61
C GLY A 288 2.07 16.45 -3.71
N GLU A 289 2.92 16.71 -4.71
CA GLU A 289 2.70 17.73 -5.72
C GLU A 289 2.47 17.14 -7.13
N THR A 290 1.90 17.98 -7.98
CA THR A 290 1.85 17.77 -9.44
C THR A 290 2.63 18.90 -10.10
N VAL A 291 3.71 18.54 -10.77
CA VAL A 291 4.60 19.52 -11.44
C VAL A 291 4.67 19.24 -12.94
N VAL A 292 5.00 20.27 -13.73
CA VAL A 292 5.28 20.12 -15.17
C VAL A 292 6.75 20.40 -15.40
N ARG A 293 7.45 19.46 -16.02
CA ARG A 293 8.86 19.56 -16.40
C ARG A 293 9.02 19.09 -17.84
N HIS A 294 9.70 19.85 -18.67
CA HIS A 294 9.89 19.56 -20.11
C HIS A 294 8.58 19.27 -20.88
N GLY A 295 7.45 19.84 -20.42
CA GLY A 295 6.13 19.58 -20.98
C GLY A 295 5.48 18.26 -20.53
N VAL A 296 6.10 17.53 -19.61
CA VAL A 296 5.59 16.30 -19.00
C VAL A 296 4.97 16.62 -17.65
N THR A 297 3.76 16.14 -17.40
CA THR A 297 3.09 16.23 -16.10
C THR A 297 3.59 15.11 -15.19
N ILE A 298 4.18 15.47 -14.04
CA ILE A 298 4.71 14.52 -13.06
C ILE A 298 3.90 14.64 -11.77
N MET A 299 3.24 13.58 -11.40
CA MET A 299 2.39 13.49 -10.22
C MET A 299 3.09 12.66 -9.15
N GLY A 300 3.29 13.22 -7.95
CA GLY A 300 3.86 12.55 -6.78
C GLY A 300 2.83 12.33 -5.66
N PRO A 301 1.72 11.59 -5.90
CA PRO A 301 0.63 11.48 -4.94
C PRO A 301 1.04 10.72 -3.68
N LEU A 302 0.56 11.18 -2.51
CA LEU A 302 0.77 10.52 -1.21
C LEU A 302 -0.48 9.76 -0.73
N ASP A 303 -1.60 9.88 -1.45
CA ASP A 303 -2.93 9.51 -0.97
C ASP A 303 -3.67 8.52 -1.91
N LEU A 304 -2.96 7.84 -2.80
CA LEU A 304 -3.60 6.96 -3.80
C LEU A 304 -4.55 5.93 -3.18
N ALA A 305 -4.14 5.28 -2.09
CA ALA A 305 -5.00 4.31 -1.41
C ALA A 305 -6.20 4.97 -0.71
N ALA A 306 -6.02 6.17 -0.16
CA ALA A 306 -7.08 6.91 0.53
C ALA A 306 -8.10 7.55 -0.42
N SER A 307 -7.80 7.63 -1.72
CA SER A 307 -8.71 8.26 -2.70
C SER A 307 -9.92 7.43 -3.06
N LEU A 308 -10.00 6.16 -2.62
CA LEU A 308 -11.22 5.33 -2.68
C LEU A 308 -11.64 4.89 -1.26
N PRO A 309 -12.12 5.81 -0.43
CA PRO A 309 -12.31 5.56 1.00
C PRO A 309 -13.34 4.47 1.31
N VAL A 310 -14.39 4.29 0.50
CA VAL A 310 -15.39 3.24 0.71
C VAL A 310 -14.75 1.86 0.64
N HIS A 311 -14.13 1.53 -0.50
CA HIS A 311 -13.48 0.23 -0.66
C HIS A 311 -12.22 0.09 0.20
N GLY A 312 -11.48 1.19 0.44
CA GLY A 312 -10.36 1.21 1.37
C GLY A 312 -10.77 0.78 2.77
N SER A 313 -11.85 1.34 3.29
CA SER A 313 -12.40 0.99 4.60
C SER A 313 -12.94 -0.44 4.64
N GLU A 314 -13.69 -0.87 3.62
CA GLU A 314 -14.18 -2.25 3.54
C GLU A 314 -13.03 -3.28 3.51
N MET A 315 -12.03 -3.06 2.65
CA MET A 315 -10.90 -3.97 2.52
C MET A 315 -10.08 -4.02 3.80
N TYR A 316 -9.79 -2.87 4.40
CA TYR A 316 -9.05 -2.79 5.65
C TYR A 316 -9.83 -3.44 6.82
N GLY A 317 -11.13 -3.21 6.91
CA GLY A 317 -11.98 -3.84 7.90
C GLY A 317 -11.94 -5.38 7.82
N ARG A 318 -12.01 -5.94 6.61
CA ARG A 318 -11.90 -7.41 6.39
C ARG A 318 -10.52 -7.95 6.78
N VAL A 319 -9.47 -7.22 6.45
CA VAL A 319 -8.08 -7.59 6.77
C VAL A 319 -7.85 -7.60 8.28
N VAL A 320 -8.32 -6.55 8.98
CA VAL A 320 -8.22 -6.45 10.44
C VAL A 320 -9.10 -7.51 11.14
N SER A 321 -10.32 -7.73 10.65
CA SER A 321 -11.18 -8.81 11.19
C SER A 321 -10.50 -10.17 11.07
N ALA A 322 -9.86 -10.47 9.91
CA ALA A 322 -9.16 -11.72 9.72
C ALA A 322 -7.97 -11.90 10.70
N LEU A 323 -7.29 -10.80 11.06
CA LEU A 323 -6.23 -10.82 12.08
C LEU A 323 -6.81 -11.08 13.49
N ILE A 324 -7.90 -10.41 13.85
CA ILE A 324 -8.55 -10.62 15.15
C ILE A 324 -9.07 -12.05 15.26
N ASP A 325 -9.72 -12.57 14.21
CA ASP A 325 -10.15 -13.99 14.16
C ASP A 325 -8.96 -14.94 14.33
N HIS A 326 -7.80 -14.64 13.71
CA HIS A 326 -6.59 -15.44 13.82
C HIS A 326 -5.96 -15.40 15.21
N ALA A 327 -6.06 -14.26 15.90
CA ALA A 327 -5.54 -14.07 17.26
C ALA A 327 -6.56 -14.44 18.36
N THR A 328 -7.69 -15.02 18.01
CA THR A 328 -8.74 -15.44 18.95
C THR A 328 -8.79 -16.96 19.00
N ASP A 329 -8.81 -17.53 20.23
CA ASP A 329 -8.92 -18.96 20.43
C ASP A 329 -10.38 -19.47 20.24
N ASP A 330 -10.54 -20.80 20.34
CA ASP A 330 -11.85 -21.46 20.19
C ASP A 330 -12.86 -21.08 21.31
N GLU A 331 -12.39 -20.49 22.41
CA GLU A 331 -13.20 -20.02 23.55
C GLU A 331 -13.57 -18.53 23.37
N GLY A 332 -13.06 -17.86 22.33
CA GLY A 332 -13.31 -16.45 22.03
C GLY A 332 -12.42 -15.50 22.83
N ALA A 333 -11.33 -15.98 23.41
CA ALA A 333 -10.36 -15.15 24.09
C ALA A 333 -9.25 -14.70 23.11
N LEU A 334 -8.83 -13.42 23.23
CA LEU A 334 -7.70 -12.91 22.48
C LEU A 334 -6.39 -13.48 23.02
N VAL A 335 -5.61 -14.16 22.18
CA VAL A 335 -4.34 -14.77 22.52
C VAL A 335 -3.26 -14.26 21.58
N ILE A 336 -2.24 -13.61 22.13
CA ILE A 336 -1.06 -13.19 21.35
C ILE A 336 0.02 -14.27 21.50
N ASP A 337 -0.10 -15.31 20.67
CA ASP A 337 0.87 -16.39 20.62
C ASP A 337 2.04 -16.01 19.72
N LEU A 338 3.22 -15.80 20.32
CA LEU A 338 4.44 -15.43 19.59
C LEU A 338 5.19 -16.66 19.02
N ASP A 339 4.72 -17.87 19.26
CA ASP A 339 5.17 -19.08 18.55
C ASP A 339 4.47 -19.18 17.18
N ASP A 340 3.36 -18.44 16.96
CA ASP A 340 2.76 -18.28 15.63
C ASP A 340 3.60 -17.34 14.76
N PRO A 341 4.14 -17.78 13.63
CA PRO A 341 5.05 -16.96 12.79
C PRO A 341 4.38 -15.71 12.20
N ILE A 342 3.05 -15.65 12.13
CA ILE A 342 2.32 -14.48 11.65
C ILE A 342 2.32 -13.39 12.73
N LEU A 343 1.95 -13.74 13.95
CA LEU A 343 1.94 -12.81 15.07
C LEU A 343 3.37 -12.39 15.44
N ASP A 344 4.33 -13.33 15.45
CA ASP A 344 5.75 -13.02 15.71
C ASP A 344 6.28 -11.95 14.75
N ALA A 345 5.94 -12.03 13.45
CA ALA A 345 6.41 -11.08 12.44
C ALA A 345 5.77 -9.69 12.58
N CYS A 346 4.50 -9.57 12.97
CA CYS A 346 3.78 -8.29 12.94
C CYS A 346 3.60 -7.62 14.31
N VAL A 347 3.85 -8.32 15.43
CA VAL A 347 3.81 -7.74 16.77
C VAL A 347 5.09 -6.95 17.05
N VAL A 348 5.00 -5.64 17.10
CA VAL A 348 6.15 -4.72 17.25
C VAL A 348 6.42 -4.32 18.71
N THR A 349 5.44 -4.42 19.60
CA THR A 349 5.62 -4.28 21.05
C THR A 349 4.79 -5.34 21.78
N HIS A 350 5.35 -5.93 22.84
CA HIS A 350 4.68 -6.89 23.70
C HIS A 350 5.39 -7.01 25.05
N ASP A 351 4.66 -7.21 26.14
CA ASP A 351 5.19 -7.40 27.51
C ASP A 351 6.22 -6.35 27.91
N GLY A 352 5.95 -5.07 27.61
CA GLY A 352 6.82 -3.95 27.95
C GLY A 352 8.10 -3.83 27.12
N LYS A 353 8.21 -4.58 26.01
CA LYS A 353 9.39 -4.59 25.15
C LYS A 353 9.06 -4.19 23.73
N VAL A 354 9.98 -3.45 23.08
CA VAL A 354 9.99 -3.27 21.63
C VAL A 354 10.57 -4.54 21.00
N ARG A 355 9.89 -5.11 20.03
CA ARG A 355 10.26 -6.33 19.32
C ARG A 355 10.80 -6.06 17.90
N PHE A 356 10.36 -4.98 17.29
CA PHE A 356 10.80 -4.60 15.94
C PHE A 356 12.13 -3.84 16.00
N THR A 357 13.08 -4.31 15.17
CA THR A 357 14.35 -3.61 14.89
C THR A 357 14.39 -3.33 13.38
N PRO A 358 14.53 -2.07 12.94
CA PRO A 358 14.57 -1.66 11.52
C PRO A 358 15.71 -2.28 10.73
#